data_1a530cce5c22c1ced61f201d6a110032
#
_entry.id   1a530cce5c22c1ced61f201d6a110032
#
_cell.length_a   1.000
_cell.length_b   1.000
_cell.length_c   1.000
_cell.angle_alpha   90.00
_cell.angle_beta   90.00
_cell.angle_gamma   90.00
#
_symmetry.space_group_name_H-M   'P 1'
#
loop_
_entity.id
_entity.type
_entity.pdbx_description
1 polymer ?
#
loop_
_entity_poly.entity_id
_entity_poly.type
_entity_poly.pdbx_seq_one_letter_code
_entity_poly.pdbx_strand_id
1 'polypeptide(L)'
;AYPFRGTYLDGGVHWEKFGGAYPAGLNLGFELPSTQQRPWQQYLGNATVGVGLSWLDFGHKMLGHSIALYPYILLNAIDTEYFQMRFKVAGGPAAVTEHWYTQADQNPDNYYEPTVNTIFGCTINAYLNAGINLNVPITRYLALGGEFGFFHMSNGRTCMPNIGVNAIYGSLGVTATFNSEVKKTPVTFPDLPYGWAVNITGAAGAQKAAIEDPNRFLISSLHAGAVYHVNNWYAFGLGLDVFYNGGITKNTGRNLYCGGYYDFDLNENGEIEKNEENVLCTTCGSERGVDYSFAQKTRAGLALNNEFKFGRVTAILDWGVYFYNPARNLYYDYHKDNHGTVVPKRPLAYKTPHGAGGEEAPHYFRLGAKCRVWDNLYVQTTMKCHLHIAEFIEFGLGYQIPFYKKGCRPEGKSKIFHYSKEWWKE
;
A
#
# COMPACT_ATOMS: atom_id res chain seq x y z
N ALA A 1 17.17 -19.53 0.52
CA ALA A 1 16.13 -19.79 1.54
C ALA A 1 16.56 -19.15 2.85
N TYR A 2 15.67 -18.38 3.47
CA TYR A 2 15.95 -17.55 4.64
C TYR A 2 14.89 -17.76 5.71
N PRO A 3 15.10 -18.65 6.70
CA PRO A 3 14.28 -18.66 7.90
C PRO A 3 14.44 -17.33 8.64
N PHE A 4 13.35 -16.80 9.17
CA PHE A 4 13.34 -15.52 9.86
C PHE A 4 12.57 -15.57 11.17
N ARG A 5 12.88 -14.64 12.05
CA ARG A 5 12.14 -14.33 13.27
C ARG A 5 12.08 -12.82 13.45
N GLY A 6 10.97 -12.33 13.96
CA GLY A 6 10.74 -10.90 14.10
C GLY A 6 10.09 -10.53 15.42
N THR A 7 9.78 -9.25 15.53
CA THR A 7 8.95 -8.67 16.58
C THR A 7 7.97 -7.69 15.98
N TYR A 8 6.79 -7.63 16.56
CA TYR A 8 5.77 -6.69 16.15
C TYR A 8 6.11 -5.27 16.62
N LEU A 9 5.79 -4.31 15.77
CA LEU A 9 5.83 -2.91 16.13
C LEU A 9 4.43 -2.49 16.60
N ASP A 10 4.40 -1.74 17.68
CA ASP A 10 3.15 -1.19 18.18
C ASP A 10 2.61 -0.16 17.18
N GLY A 11 1.54 -0.53 16.53
CA GLY A 11 0.81 0.30 15.55
C GLY A 11 -0.56 0.73 16.07
N GLY A 12 -0.74 0.79 17.40
CA GLY A 12 -2.03 1.03 18.04
C GLY A 12 -2.86 -0.24 18.21
N VAL A 13 -2.23 -1.39 18.07
CA VAL A 13 -2.80 -2.69 18.40
C VAL A 13 -2.40 -3.03 19.83
N HIS A 14 -3.34 -3.47 20.63
CA HIS A 14 -3.04 -4.04 21.93
C HIS A 14 -2.40 -5.43 21.75
N TRP A 15 -1.12 -5.47 21.40
CA TRP A 15 -0.36 -6.71 21.22
C TRP A 15 -0.28 -7.55 22.50
N GLU A 16 -0.51 -6.95 23.64
CA GLU A 16 -0.61 -7.62 24.95
C GLU A 16 -1.60 -8.77 24.94
N LYS A 17 -2.72 -8.63 24.23
CA LYS A 17 -3.73 -9.69 24.08
C LYS A 17 -3.22 -10.92 23.34
N PHE A 18 -2.12 -10.82 22.61
CA PHE A 18 -1.50 -11.93 21.90
C PHE A 18 -0.30 -12.55 22.67
N GLY A 19 -0.16 -12.21 23.96
CA GLY A 19 0.71 -12.92 24.88
C GLY A 19 2.18 -12.95 24.50
N GLY A 20 2.71 -11.89 23.87
CA GLY A 20 4.12 -11.85 23.42
C GLY A 20 4.39 -12.70 22.18
N ALA A 21 3.42 -12.86 21.29
CA ALA A 21 3.58 -13.53 20.01
C ALA A 21 4.70 -12.88 19.17
N TYR A 22 5.43 -13.71 18.44
CA TYR A 22 6.52 -13.28 17.55
C TYR A 22 6.29 -13.85 16.15
N PRO A 23 6.38 -13.05 15.09
CA PRO A 23 6.33 -13.57 13.74
C PRO A 23 7.59 -14.38 13.44
N ALA A 24 7.42 -15.57 12.87
CA ALA A 24 8.49 -16.43 12.41
C ALA A 24 8.10 -17.09 11.09
N GLY A 25 9.07 -17.48 10.27
CA GLY A 25 8.73 -18.08 8.99
C GLY A 25 9.92 -18.39 8.11
N LEU A 26 9.60 -18.55 6.82
CA LEU A 26 10.57 -18.89 5.78
C LEU A 26 10.34 -18.04 4.55
N ASN A 27 11.39 -17.36 4.08
CA ASN A 27 11.42 -16.66 2.80
C ASN A 27 12.17 -17.50 1.77
N LEU A 28 11.54 -17.79 0.65
CA LEU A 28 12.15 -18.36 -0.54
C LEU A 28 12.19 -17.28 -1.62
N GLY A 29 13.29 -17.19 -2.35
CA GLY A 29 13.44 -16.21 -3.43
C GLY A 29 14.07 -16.84 -4.66
N PHE A 30 13.62 -16.41 -5.82
CA PHE A 30 14.28 -16.66 -7.09
C PHE A 30 14.73 -15.32 -7.68
N GLU A 31 16.02 -15.17 -7.91
CA GLU A 31 16.66 -13.93 -8.36
C GLU A 31 17.11 -14.03 -9.82
N LEU A 32 16.89 -12.98 -10.55
CA LEU A 32 17.40 -12.74 -11.90
C LEU A 32 18.40 -11.57 -11.82
N PRO A 33 19.70 -11.85 -11.85
CA PRO A 33 20.73 -10.81 -11.78
C PRO A 33 20.71 -9.92 -13.03
N SER A 34 21.26 -8.73 -12.86
CA SER A 34 21.34 -7.74 -13.94
C SER A 34 22.20 -8.24 -15.10
N THR A 35 21.68 -8.16 -16.31
CA THR A 35 22.43 -8.35 -17.56
C THR A 35 22.92 -7.03 -18.16
N GLN A 36 22.58 -5.88 -17.58
CA GLN A 36 22.82 -4.53 -18.08
C GLN A 36 22.12 -4.22 -19.42
N GLN A 37 21.19 -5.04 -19.85
CA GLN A 37 20.46 -4.89 -21.11
C GLN A 37 19.16 -4.06 -20.98
N ARG A 38 18.90 -3.54 -19.80
CA ARG A 38 17.74 -2.67 -19.54
C ARG A 38 18.19 -1.36 -18.91
N PRO A 39 17.54 -0.21 -19.24
CA PRO A 39 17.91 1.09 -18.70
C PRO A 39 17.96 1.09 -17.18
N TRP A 40 16.91 0.62 -16.52
CA TRP A 40 16.83 0.59 -15.05
C TRP A 40 17.94 -0.25 -14.40
N GLN A 41 18.41 -1.32 -15.05
CA GLN A 41 19.52 -2.14 -14.54
C GLN A 41 20.81 -1.34 -14.45
N GLN A 42 21.10 -0.51 -15.44
CA GLN A 42 22.29 0.33 -15.46
C GLN A 42 22.18 1.52 -14.50
N TYR A 43 21.04 2.22 -14.51
CA TYR A 43 20.82 3.39 -13.64
C TYR A 43 20.72 3.04 -12.15
N LEU A 44 20.24 1.85 -11.83
CA LEU A 44 20.11 1.35 -10.44
C LEU A 44 21.30 0.48 -10.00
N GLY A 45 22.49 0.71 -10.54
CA GLY A 45 23.71 0.03 -10.08
C GLY A 45 23.66 -1.49 -10.25
N ASN A 46 23.15 -1.97 -11.38
CA ASN A 46 22.98 -3.41 -11.66
C ASN A 46 22.00 -4.12 -10.73
N ALA A 47 20.91 -3.47 -10.38
CA ALA A 47 19.88 -4.03 -9.54
C ALA A 47 19.43 -5.43 -10.01
N THR A 48 19.17 -6.29 -9.04
CA THR A 48 18.62 -7.65 -9.24
C THR A 48 17.12 -7.61 -9.01
N VAL A 49 16.36 -8.29 -9.85
CA VAL A 49 14.92 -8.50 -9.61
C VAL A 49 14.65 -9.94 -9.25
N GLY A 50 13.57 -10.18 -8.52
CA GLY A 50 13.19 -11.52 -8.13
C GLY A 50 11.72 -11.67 -7.82
N VAL A 51 11.34 -12.92 -7.59
CA VAL A 51 10.03 -13.31 -7.05
C VAL A 51 10.26 -14.06 -5.76
N GLY A 52 9.55 -13.67 -4.72
CA GLY A 52 9.62 -14.25 -3.39
C GLY A 52 8.32 -14.93 -3.00
N LEU A 53 8.46 -16.00 -2.22
CA LEU A 53 7.39 -16.65 -1.50
C LEU A 53 7.74 -16.62 -0.01
N SER A 54 6.87 -16.06 0.81
CA SER A 54 7.01 -16.08 2.26
C SER A 54 5.92 -16.93 2.87
N TRP A 55 6.30 -17.89 3.71
CA TRP A 55 5.42 -18.51 4.67
C TRP A 55 5.69 -17.90 6.03
N LEU A 56 4.64 -17.44 6.71
CA LEU A 56 4.70 -16.72 7.97
C LEU A 56 3.76 -17.35 8.98
N ASP A 57 4.27 -17.69 10.15
CA ASP A 57 3.51 -17.98 11.36
C ASP A 57 3.50 -16.72 12.22
N PHE A 58 2.32 -16.24 12.57
CA PHE A 58 2.15 -15.05 13.40
C PHE A 58 2.43 -15.31 14.90
N GLY A 59 2.73 -16.55 15.30
CA GLY A 59 3.05 -16.91 16.66
C GLY A 59 1.86 -16.95 17.62
N HIS A 60 0.64 -16.82 17.11
CA HIS A 60 -0.60 -16.90 17.89
C HIS A 60 -1.73 -17.53 17.08
N LYS A 61 -2.48 -18.46 17.73
CA LYS A 61 -3.55 -19.24 17.08
C LYS A 61 -4.65 -18.38 16.43
N MET A 62 -4.95 -17.22 17.01
CA MET A 62 -5.95 -16.30 16.47
C MET A 62 -5.51 -15.56 15.23
N LEU A 63 -4.21 -15.45 15.01
CA LEU A 63 -3.63 -14.81 13.83
C LEU A 63 -3.30 -15.82 12.75
N GLY A 64 -3.05 -17.08 13.14
CA GLY A 64 -2.77 -18.20 12.25
C GLY A 64 -1.47 -18.02 11.45
N HIS A 65 -1.56 -18.31 10.16
CA HIS A 65 -0.44 -18.30 9.22
C HIS A 65 -0.75 -17.43 8.00
N SER A 66 0.30 -17.09 7.26
CA SER A 66 0.16 -16.40 5.97
C SER A 66 1.09 -16.98 4.93
N ILE A 67 0.67 -16.89 3.67
CA ILE A 67 1.50 -17.09 2.49
C ILE A 67 1.45 -15.81 1.66
N ALA A 68 2.61 -15.25 1.33
CA ALA A 68 2.74 -14.08 0.47
C ALA A 68 3.57 -14.41 -0.77
N LEU A 69 3.09 -13.99 -1.95
CA LEU A 69 3.82 -14.07 -3.21
C LEU A 69 4.11 -12.64 -3.68
N TYR A 70 5.38 -12.31 -3.89
CA TYR A 70 5.76 -10.93 -4.18
C TYR A 70 6.94 -10.81 -5.14
N PRO A 71 6.87 -9.94 -6.14
CA PRO A 71 8.04 -9.43 -6.81
C PRO A 71 8.88 -8.57 -5.87
N TYR A 72 10.18 -8.55 -6.08
CA TYR A 72 11.09 -7.68 -5.36
C TYR A 72 12.24 -7.19 -6.22
N ILE A 73 12.84 -6.10 -5.78
CA ILE A 73 14.07 -5.55 -6.33
C ILE A 73 15.13 -5.45 -5.23
N LEU A 74 16.37 -5.79 -5.59
CA LEU A 74 17.56 -5.63 -4.77
C LEU A 74 18.45 -4.57 -5.42
N LEU A 75 18.64 -3.46 -4.74
CA LEU A 75 19.47 -2.35 -5.16
C LEU A 75 20.85 -2.49 -4.52
N ASN A 76 21.89 -2.63 -5.33
CA ASN A 76 23.24 -2.81 -4.84
C ASN A 76 23.77 -1.52 -4.19
N ALA A 77 24.10 -1.60 -2.89
CA ALA A 77 24.81 -0.56 -2.17
C ALA A 77 26.30 -0.86 -2.11
N ILE A 78 26.66 -2.13 -1.85
CA ILE A 78 28.03 -2.64 -1.91
C ILE A 78 28.00 -3.93 -2.73
N ASP A 79 28.84 -4.03 -3.72
CA ASP A 79 28.96 -5.21 -4.59
C ASP A 79 30.43 -5.52 -4.84
N THR A 80 31.02 -6.35 -3.98
CA THR A 80 32.38 -6.84 -4.07
C THR A 80 32.38 -8.35 -4.25
N GLU A 81 33.54 -8.92 -4.57
CA GLU A 81 33.67 -10.39 -4.68
C GLU A 81 33.55 -11.12 -3.34
N TYR A 82 33.74 -10.41 -2.20
CA TYR A 82 33.72 -10.99 -0.85
C TYR A 82 32.46 -10.68 -0.08
N PHE A 83 31.78 -9.58 -0.42
CA PHE A 83 30.64 -9.09 0.36
C PHE A 83 29.70 -8.26 -0.51
N GLN A 84 28.41 -8.50 -0.36
CA GLN A 84 27.36 -7.74 -1.01
C GLN A 84 26.37 -7.20 0.04
N MET A 85 26.02 -5.94 -0.06
CA MET A 85 24.93 -5.30 0.68
C MET A 85 23.94 -4.70 -0.31
N ARG A 86 22.68 -5.08 -0.17
CA ARG A 86 21.62 -4.71 -1.10
C ARG A 86 20.40 -4.21 -0.34
N PHE A 87 19.80 -3.14 -0.79
CA PHE A 87 18.49 -2.70 -0.30
C PHE A 87 17.40 -3.47 -1.03
N LYS A 88 16.49 -4.08 -0.27
CA LYS A 88 15.33 -4.80 -0.78
C LYS A 88 14.07 -3.97 -0.68
N VAL A 89 13.27 -3.97 -1.75
CA VAL A 89 11.90 -3.48 -1.76
C VAL A 89 11.02 -4.53 -2.43
N ALA A 90 9.94 -4.91 -1.78
CA ALA A 90 9.04 -5.95 -2.24
C ALA A 90 7.59 -5.61 -1.93
N GLY A 91 6.66 -6.12 -2.73
CA GLY A 91 5.24 -6.00 -2.45
C GLY A 91 4.42 -6.94 -3.33
N GLY A 92 3.36 -7.49 -2.77
CA GLY A 92 2.49 -8.41 -3.48
C GLY A 92 1.29 -8.86 -2.64
N PRO A 93 0.46 -9.76 -3.17
CA PRO A 93 -0.65 -10.34 -2.44
C PRO A 93 -0.17 -11.33 -1.37
N ALA A 94 -0.94 -11.37 -0.28
CA ALA A 94 -0.81 -12.37 0.77
C ALA A 94 -2.18 -12.95 1.14
N ALA A 95 -2.19 -14.22 1.54
CA ALA A 95 -3.36 -14.87 2.09
C ALA A 95 -3.09 -15.25 3.54
N VAL A 96 -4.05 -14.97 4.43
CA VAL A 96 -4.02 -15.36 5.84
C VAL A 96 -5.04 -16.46 6.11
N THR A 97 -4.74 -17.35 7.04
CA THR A 97 -5.63 -18.45 7.41
C THR A 97 -6.71 -18.00 8.38
N GLU A 98 -6.38 -17.09 9.30
CA GLU A 98 -7.27 -16.61 10.33
C GLU A 98 -7.57 -15.13 10.16
N HIS A 99 -8.83 -14.78 10.20
CA HIS A 99 -9.31 -13.41 10.12
C HIS A 99 -10.65 -13.27 10.84
N TRP A 100 -11.19 -12.06 10.97
CA TRP A 100 -12.43 -11.77 11.69
C TRP A 100 -13.57 -12.76 11.37
N TYR A 101 -13.81 -13.07 10.09
CA TYR A 101 -14.92 -13.90 9.67
C TYR A 101 -14.66 -15.42 9.75
N THR A 102 -13.46 -15.88 10.11
CA THR A 102 -13.19 -17.30 10.39
C THR A 102 -13.48 -17.68 11.83
N GLN A 103 -13.68 -16.69 12.70
CA GLN A 103 -13.90 -16.93 14.13
C GLN A 103 -15.39 -17.07 14.45
N ALA A 104 -15.71 -17.90 15.43
CA ALA A 104 -17.07 -18.25 15.75
C ALA A 104 -17.90 -17.08 16.30
N ASP A 105 -17.26 -16.13 16.92
CA ASP A 105 -17.90 -14.96 17.52
C ASP A 105 -17.63 -13.71 16.70
N GLN A 106 -18.55 -13.42 15.77
CA GLN A 106 -18.46 -12.29 14.83
C GLN A 106 -19.32 -11.10 15.27
N ASN A 107 -19.78 -11.08 16.53
CA ASN A 107 -20.57 -9.98 17.03
C ASN A 107 -19.70 -8.71 17.09
N PRO A 108 -20.07 -7.60 16.40
CA PRO A 108 -19.35 -6.33 16.48
C PRO A 108 -19.16 -5.81 17.91
N ASP A 109 -20.09 -6.14 18.82
CA ASP A 109 -20.00 -5.77 20.23
C ASP A 109 -18.78 -6.42 20.93
N ASN A 110 -18.28 -7.53 20.39
CA ASN A 110 -17.13 -8.25 20.89
C ASN A 110 -15.79 -7.81 20.23
N TYR A 111 -15.79 -6.74 19.46
CA TYR A 111 -14.59 -6.24 18.77
C TYR A 111 -13.39 -6.05 19.71
N TYR A 112 -13.66 -5.68 20.95
CA TYR A 112 -12.63 -5.42 21.96
C TYR A 112 -12.27 -6.66 22.81
N GLU A 113 -13.00 -7.74 22.63
CA GLU A 113 -12.69 -8.97 23.38
C GLU A 113 -11.30 -9.49 23.01
N PRO A 114 -10.50 -9.91 23.99
CA PRO A 114 -9.15 -10.43 23.75
C PRO A 114 -9.13 -11.67 22.84
N THR A 115 -10.27 -12.31 22.65
CA THR A 115 -10.44 -13.55 21.90
C THR A 115 -10.72 -13.33 20.41
N VAL A 116 -10.76 -12.09 19.92
CA VAL A 116 -11.19 -11.75 18.57
C VAL A 116 -10.05 -11.21 17.71
N ASN A 117 -9.95 -11.69 16.47
CA ASN A 117 -8.95 -11.21 15.50
C ASN A 117 -9.37 -9.87 14.86
N THR A 118 -8.84 -8.79 15.35
CA THR A 118 -9.06 -7.44 14.79
C THR A 118 -8.00 -7.00 13.79
N ILE A 119 -6.98 -7.83 13.58
CA ILE A 119 -5.82 -7.54 12.72
C ILE A 119 -6.21 -7.67 11.25
N PHE A 120 -6.86 -8.78 10.91
CA PHE A 120 -7.23 -9.10 9.53
C PHE A 120 -8.74 -9.25 9.39
N GLY A 121 -9.34 -8.48 8.50
CA GLY A 121 -10.77 -8.56 8.19
C GLY A 121 -11.11 -9.57 7.09
N CYS A 122 -10.14 -10.02 6.31
CA CYS A 122 -10.37 -11.01 5.25
C CYS A 122 -9.08 -11.77 4.89
N THR A 123 -9.27 -12.87 4.13
CA THR A 123 -8.18 -13.76 3.72
C THR A 123 -7.11 -13.05 2.88
N ILE A 124 -7.53 -12.20 1.93
CA ILE A 124 -6.60 -11.56 1.00
C ILE A 124 -6.15 -10.22 1.54
N ASN A 125 -4.84 -10.05 1.62
CA ASN A 125 -4.16 -8.87 2.11
C ASN A 125 -3.04 -8.46 1.14
N ALA A 126 -2.53 -7.25 1.28
CA ALA A 126 -1.30 -6.79 0.65
C ALA A 126 -0.13 -7.03 1.62
N TYR A 127 0.97 -7.52 1.09
CA TYR A 127 2.25 -7.67 1.78
C TYR A 127 3.23 -6.67 1.21
N LEU A 128 3.83 -5.85 2.05
CA LEU A 128 4.90 -4.92 1.72
C LEU A 128 6.13 -5.26 2.55
N ASN A 129 7.31 -5.22 1.94
CA ASN A 129 8.55 -5.53 2.62
C ASN A 129 9.68 -4.61 2.15
N ALA A 130 10.45 -4.13 3.10
CA ALA A 130 11.67 -3.36 2.85
C ALA A 130 12.77 -3.81 3.80
N GLY A 131 14.01 -3.89 3.32
CA GLY A 131 15.09 -4.38 4.16
C GLY A 131 16.48 -4.22 3.56
N ILE A 132 17.46 -4.68 4.33
CA ILE A 132 18.85 -4.78 3.94
C ILE A 132 19.18 -6.27 3.83
N ASN A 133 19.63 -6.68 2.65
CA ASN A 133 20.06 -8.03 2.36
C ASN A 133 21.60 -8.05 2.27
N LEU A 134 22.21 -8.95 3.00
CA LEU A 134 23.65 -9.15 3.08
C LEU A 134 24.00 -10.52 2.52
N ASN A 135 25.05 -10.61 1.70
CA ASN A 135 25.54 -11.87 1.18
C ASN A 135 27.07 -11.92 1.26
N VAL A 136 27.57 -13.07 1.70
CA VAL A 136 28.98 -13.42 1.72
C VAL A 136 29.16 -14.63 0.80
N PRO A 137 29.73 -14.47 -0.40
CA PRO A 137 30.03 -15.60 -1.29
C PRO A 137 31.03 -16.56 -0.65
N ILE A 138 30.67 -17.85 -0.54
CA ILE A 138 31.54 -18.91 -0.04
C ILE A 138 32.19 -19.62 -1.23
N THR A 139 31.42 -19.83 -2.28
CA THR A 139 31.88 -20.34 -3.56
C THR A 139 31.19 -19.61 -4.69
N ARG A 140 31.58 -19.86 -5.94
CA ARG A 140 30.83 -19.30 -7.11
C ARG A 140 29.37 -19.74 -7.19
N TYR A 141 28.96 -20.79 -6.46
CA TYR A 141 27.62 -21.37 -6.48
C TYR A 141 26.85 -21.16 -5.18
N LEU A 142 27.52 -20.79 -4.11
CA LEU A 142 26.92 -20.73 -2.78
C LEU A 142 27.35 -19.46 -2.04
N ALA A 143 26.39 -18.75 -1.49
CA ALA A 143 26.62 -17.64 -0.57
C ALA A 143 25.85 -17.85 0.74
N LEU A 144 26.48 -17.46 1.84
CA LEU A 144 25.78 -17.27 3.11
C LEU A 144 25.15 -15.89 3.12
N GLY A 145 23.89 -15.82 3.53
CA GLY A 145 23.12 -14.58 3.51
C GLY A 145 22.46 -14.26 4.82
N GLY A 146 22.16 -12.98 5.00
CA GLY A 146 21.32 -12.46 6.06
C GLY A 146 20.40 -11.36 5.52
N GLU A 147 19.28 -11.17 6.18
CA GLU A 147 18.39 -10.06 5.87
C GLU A 147 17.84 -9.47 7.17
N PHE A 148 17.87 -8.15 7.27
CA PHE A 148 17.18 -7.40 8.30
C PHE A 148 16.17 -6.50 7.62
N GLY A 149 14.90 -6.59 8.02
CA GLY A 149 13.84 -5.90 7.31
C GLY A 149 12.63 -5.59 8.16
N PHE A 150 11.73 -4.89 7.50
CA PHE A 150 10.39 -4.54 7.96
C PHE A 150 9.39 -5.14 7.00
N PHE A 151 8.27 -5.64 7.51
CA PHE A 151 7.11 -5.95 6.68
C PHE A 151 5.83 -5.35 7.25
N HIS A 152 4.94 -5.01 6.33
CA HIS A 152 3.57 -4.61 6.61
C HIS A 152 2.61 -5.54 5.90
N MET A 153 1.50 -5.91 6.57
CA MET A 153 0.43 -6.68 5.95
C MET A 153 -0.93 -6.13 6.37
N SER A 154 -1.75 -5.78 5.39
CA SER A 154 -3.13 -5.29 5.59
C SER A 154 -3.94 -5.43 4.30
N ASN A 155 -5.26 -5.28 4.37
CA ASN A 155 -6.14 -5.39 3.21
C ASN A 155 -6.56 -4.03 2.61
N GLY A 156 -5.97 -2.91 3.07
CA GLY A 156 -6.29 -1.57 2.56
C GLY A 156 -7.77 -1.21 2.74
N ARG A 157 -8.39 -1.63 3.85
CA ARG A 157 -9.81 -1.41 4.18
C ARG A 157 -10.81 -2.03 3.19
N THR A 158 -10.38 -2.98 2.37
CA THR A 158 -11.32 -3.77 1.56
C THR A 158 -12.29 -4.56 2.43
N CYS A 159 -11.82 -4.97 3.61
CA CYS A 159 -12.61 -5.58 4.70
C CYS A 159 -12.28 -4.89 6.03
N MET A 160 -13.21 -4.93 6.96
CA MET A 160 -13.01 -4.48 8.34
C MET A 160 -13.25 -5.65 9.28
N PRO A 161 -12.57 -5.70 10.41
CA PRO A 161 -11.49 -4.83 10.87
C PRO A 161 -10.22 -4.95 10.02
N ASN A 162 -9.35 -3.96 10.05
CA ASN A 162 -8.09 -3.96 9.31
C ASN A 162 -7.03 -3.11 10.02
N ILE A 163 -6.64 -3.51 11.20
CA ILE A 163 -5.54 -2.86 11.91
C ILE A 163 -4.22 -3.15 11.18
N GLY A 164 -4.07 -4.38 10.66
CA GLY A 164 -2.88 -4.82 9.96
C GLY A 164 -1.73 -5.17 10.91
N VAL A 165 -0.65 -5.66 10.33
CA VAL A 165 0.58 -6.05 11.03
C VAL A 165 1.74 -5.21 10.55
N ASN A 166 2.53 -4.71 11.49
CA ASN A 166 3.84 -4.12 11.26
C ASN A 166 4.87 -4.91 12.06
N ALA A 167 5.93 -5.38 11.43
CA ALA A 167 6.97 -6.11 12.14
C ALA A 167 8.35 -5.85 11.54
N ILE A 168 9.38 -5.86 12.42
CA ILE A 168 10.77 -5.97 12.01
C ILE A 168 11.22 -7.41 12.18
N TYR A 169 12.13 -7.86 11.34
CA TYR A 169 12.64 -9.23 11.37
C TYR A 169 14.11 -9.32 11.00
N GLY A 170 14.74 -10.36 11.49
CA GLY A 170 16.07 -10.79 11.07
C GLY A 170 16.04 -12.21 10.53
N SER A 171 16.86 -12.49 9.53
CA SER A 171 16.98 -13.81 8.92
C SER A 171 18.42 -14.15 8.60
N LEU A 172 18.71 -15.45 8.60
CA LEU A 172 19.96 -16.02 8.09
C LEU A 172 19.61 -17.13 7.11
N GLY A 173 20.41 -17.30 6.07
CA GLY A 173 20.10 -18.30 5.07
C GLY A 173 21.17 -18.48 4.03
N VAL A 174 20.82 -19.18 2.96
CA VAL A 174 21.73 -19.50 1.87
C VAL A 174 21.13 -19.11 0.53
N THR A 175 22.01 -18.63 -0.35
CA THR A 175 21.69 -18.37 -1.76
C THR A 175 22.50 -19.32 -2.63
N ALA A 176 21.81 -20.12 -3.47
CA ALA A 176 22.42 -20.97 -4.45
C ALA A 176 22.37 -20.31 -5.83
N THR A 177 23.49 -20.27 -6.54
CA THR A 177 23.60 -19.71 -7.90
C THR A 177 23.71 -20.87 -8.90
N PHE A 178 22.71 -21.01 -9.78
CA PHE A 178 22.65 -22.07 -10.78
C PHE A 178 23.42 -21.75 -12.07
N ASN A 179 23.63 -20.47 -12.34
CA ASN A 179 24.43 -19.99 -13.46
C ASN A 179 25.35 -18.85 -12.98
N SER A 180 26.62 -19.18 -12.77
CA SER A 180 27.59 -18.21 -12.23
C SER A 180 28.13 -17.22 -13.29
N GLU A 181 27.87 -17.49 -14.58
CA GLU A 181 28.41 -16.67 -15.68
C GLU A 181 27.31 -15.82 -16.33
N VAL A 182 26.68 -14.94 -15.55
CA VAL A 182 25.79 -13.93 -16.11
C VAL A 182 26.65 -12.89 -16.83
N LYS A 183 26.67 -12.98 -18.15
CA LYS A 183 27.41 -12.02 -18.99
C LYS A 183 26.73 -10.64 -18.92
N LYS A 184 27.41 -9.71 -18.28
CA LYS A 184 27.00 -8.30 -18.27
C LYS A 184 27.38 -7.69 -19.63
N THR A 185 26.39 -7.36 -20.44
CA THR A 185 26.59 -6.76 -21.76
C THR A 185 25.89 -5.41 -21.79
N PRO A 186 26.57 -4.32 -21.41
CA PRO A 186 25.96 -2.99 -21.43
C PRO A 186 25.53 -2.62 -22.85
N VAL A 187 24.34 -2.05 -22.95
CA VAL A 187 23.77 -1.55 -24.19
C VAL A 187 23.60 -0.03 -24.06
N THR A 188 23.94 0.70 -25.10
CA THR A 188 23.61 2.12 -25.18
C THR A 188 22.15 2.29 -25.51
N PHE A 189 21.42 3.00 -24.68
CA PHE A 189 20.01 3.28 -24.90
C PHE A 189 19.86 4.59 -25.67
N PRO A 190 19.09 4.61 -26.75
CA PRO A 190 18.75 5.85 -27.43
C PRO A 190 17.94 6.75 -26.48
N ASP A 191 18.05 8.04 -26.67
CA ASP A 191 17.20 9.00 -26.00
C ASP A 191 15.72 8.73 -26.27
N LEU A 192 14.88 9.01 -25.27
CA LEU A 192 13.44 8.92 -25.49
C LEU A 192 13.01 9.90 -26.58
N PRO A 193 12.14 9.47 -27.50
CA PRO A 193 11.63 10.30 -28.58
C PRO A 193 10.71 11.42 -28.08
N TYR A 194 10.39 11.47 -26.79
CA TYR A 194 9.60 12.49 -26.11
C TYR A 194 10.18 12.82 -24.74
N GLY A 195 9.97 14.05 -24.28
CA GLY A 195 10.33 14.45 -22.91
C GLY A 195 9.10 14.51 -22.01
N TRP A 196 8.00 15.06 -22.52
CA TRP A 196 6.74 15.19 -21.79
C TRP A 196 5.73 14.13 -22.21
N ALA A 197 4.92 13.70 -21.25
CA ALA A 197 3.73 12.90 -21.51
C ALA A 197 2.61 13.31 -20.55
N VAL A 198 1.37 13.13 -20.98
CA VAL A 198 0.19 13.25 -20.12
C VAL A 198 -0.37 11.86 -19.88
N ASN A 199 -0.57 11.52 -18.62
CA ASN A 199 -1.24 10.31 -18.18
C ASN A 199 -2.68 10.64 -17.77
N ILE A 200 -3.65 9.88 -18.25
CA ILE A 200 -5.04 9.96 -17.82
C ILE A 200 -5.43 8.57 -17.33
N THR A 201 -5.90 8.45 -16.09
CA THR A 201 -6.26 7.17 -15.47
C THR A 201 -7.61 7.27 -14.79
N GLY A 202 -8.51 6.37 -15.09
CA GLY A 202 -9.70 6.10 -14.30
C GLY A 202 -9.49 4.82 -13.49
N ALA A 203 -9.80 4.85 -12.21
CA ALA A 203 -9.68 3.69 -11.34
C ALA A 203 -10.91 3.53 -10.43
N ALA A 204 -11.14 2.31 -9.99
CA ALA A 204 -12.21 1.96 -9.06
C ALA A 204 -11.78 0.83 -8.13
N GLY A 205 -12.46 0.76 -7.01
CA GLY A 205 -12.28 -0.28 -6.00
C GLY A 205 -13.50 -0.35 -5.08
N ALA A 206 -13.37 -1.10 -4.02
CA ALA A 206 -14.39 -1.21 -3.01
C ALA A 206 -13.76 -1.21 -1.62
N GLN A 207 -14.39 -0.53 -0.68
CA GLN A 207 -13.99 -0.55 0.73
C GLN A 207 -15.17 -0.83 1.64
N LYS A 208 -14.88 -1.35 2.82
CA LYS A 208 -15.81 -1.46 3.92
C LYS A 208 -15.65 -0.24 4.83
N ALA A 209 -16.74 0.43 5.14
CA ALA A 209 -16.69 1.67 5.93
C ALA A 209 -16.55 1.39 7.43
N ALA A 210 -17.29 0.41 7.93
CA ALA A 210 -17.31 -0.01 9.34
C ALA A 210 -17.50 -1.53 9.43
N ILE A 211 -17.26 -2.11 10.61
CA ILE A 211 -17.40 -3.54 10.86
C ILE A 211 -18.86 -3.95 10.77
N GLU A 212 -19.72 -3.14 11.35
CA GLU A 212 -21.16 -3.36 11.44
C GLU A 212 -21.87 -3.19 10.09
N ASP A 213 -21.22 -2.50 9.14
CA ASP A 213 -21.81 -2.27 7.83
C ASP A 213 -21.72 -3.54 6.97
N PRO A 214 -22.84 -4.13 6.55
CA PRO A 214 -22.82 -5.32 5.71
C PRO A 214 -22.31 -5.03 4.29
N ASN A 215 -22.36 -3.76 3.86
CA ASN A 215 -22.08 -3.35 2.51
C ASN A 215 -20.62 -2.97 2.28
N ARG A 216 -20.17 -3.14 1.06
CA ARG A 216 -18.95 -2.50 0.54
C ARG A 216 -19.37 -1.32 -0.32
N PHE A 217 -18.61 -0.24 -0.21
CA PHE A 217 -18.86 1.00 -0.91
C PHE A 217 -17.92 1.16 -2.08
N LEU A 218 -18.47 1.65 -3.19
CA LEU A 218 -17.66 2.02 -4.35
C LEU A 218 -16.72 3.16 -3.98
N ILE A 219 -15.47 2.98 -4.36
CA ILE A 219 -14.49 4.05 -4.45
C ILE A 219 -14.09 4.20 -5.92
N SER A 220 -13.81 5.41 -6.34
CA SER A 220 -13.29 5.67 -7.68
C SER A 220 -12.38 6.88 -7.69
N SER A 221 -11.47 6.91 -8.65
CA SER A 221 -10.59 8.05 -8.87
C SER A 221 -10.42 8.36 -10.35
N LEU A 222 -10.17 9.63 -10.61
CA LEU A 222 -9.69 10.13 -11.89
C LEU A 222 -8.38 10.87 -11.65
N HIS A 223 -7.35 10.48 -12.37
CA HIS A 223 -6.04 11.11 -12.36
C HIS A 223 -5.71 11.68 -13.74
N ALA A 224 -5.23 12.92 -13.79
CA ALA A 224 -4.66 13.52 -14.98
C ALA A 224 -3.34 14.19 -14.62
N GLY A 225 -2.21 13.65 -15.09
CA GLY A 225 -0.87 14.10 -14.74
C GLY A 225 0.01 14.36 -15.95
N ALA A 226 0.75 15.48 -15.93
CA ALA A 226 1.81 15.76 -16.87
C ALA A 226 3.15 15.36 -16.25
N VAL A 227 3.87 14.46 -16.88
CA VAL A 227 5.14 13.95 -16.40
C VAL A 227 6.28 14.25 -17.41
N TYR A 228 7.42 14.63 -16.89
CA TYR A 228 8.67 14.82 -17.64
C TYR A 228 9.58 13.61 -17.43
N HIS A 229 9.95 12.97 -18.53
CA HIS A 229 10.88 11.85 -18.54
C HIS A 229 12.33 12.39 -18.49
N VAL A 230 12.95 12.28 -17.31
CA VAL A 230 14.35 12.67 -17.12
C VAL A 230 15.26 11.77 -17.95
N ASN A 231 14.92 10.47 -17.96
CA ASN A 231 15.63 9.44 -18.70
C ASN A 231 14.71 8.23 -18.96
N ASN A 232 15.28 7.13 -19.43
CA ASN A 232 14.53 5.92 -19.80
C ASN A 232 13.96 5.15 -18.59
N TRP A 233 14.30 5.49 -17.35
CA TRP A 233 13.81 4.77 -16.16
C TRP A 233 13.06 5.65 -15.17
N TYR A 234 13.21 6.98 -15.20
CA TYR A 234 12.59 7.88 -14.24
C TYR A 234 11.85 9.04 -14.93
N ALA A 235 10.67 9.31 -14.42
CA ALA A 235 9.89 10.48 -14.76
C ALA A 235 9.27 11.10 -13.50
N PHE A 236 9.12 12.42 -13.50
CA PHE A 236 8.42 13.14 -12.45
C PHE A 236 7.48 14.18 -13.05
N GLY A 237 6.51 14.62 -12.28
CA GLY A 237 5.56 15.60 -12.80
C GLY A 237 4.52 16.04 -11.78
N LEU A 238 3.49 16.70 -12.29
CA LEU A 238 2.37 17.18 -11.51
C LEU A 238 1.07 16.62 -12.07
N GLY A 239 0.15 16.28 -11.18
CA GLY A 239 -1.15 15.75 -11.54
C GLY A 239 -2.29 16.33 -10.72
N LEU A 240 -3.47 16.23 -11.29
CA LEU A 240 -4.75 16.50 -10.65
C LEU A 240 -5.41 15.18 -10.33
N ASP A 241 -5.89 15.04 -9.12
CA ASP A 241 -6.62 13.87 -8.64
C ASP A 241 -8.03 14.27 -8.18
N VAL A 242 -9.00 13.47 -8.58
CA VAL A 242 -10.36 13.51 -8.04
C VAL A 242 -10.68 12.13 -7.49
N PHE A 243 -11.09 12.07 -6.23
CA PHE A 243 -11.45 10.83 -5.54
C PHE A 243 -12.91 10.90 -5.09
N TYR A 244 -13.67 9.87 -5.41
CA TYR A 244 -14.97 9.61 -4.81
C TYR A 244 -14.86 8.45 -3.84
N ASN A 245 -15.37 8.63 -2.63
CA ASN A 245 -15.40 7.59 -1.60
C ASN A 245 -16.83 7.40 -1.08
N GLY A 246 -17.51 6.39 -1.59
CA GLY A 246 -18.86 6.04 -1.17
C GLY A 246 -18.96 5.60 0.30
N GLY A 247 -17.83 5.17 0.89
CA GLY A 247 -17.75 4.78 2.30
C GLY A 247 -17.79 5.95 3.29
N ILE A 248 -17.70 7.19 2.80
CA ILE A 248 -17.96 8.38 3.63
C ILE A 248 -19.48 8.51 3.77
N THR A 249 -20.01 7.92 4.82
CA THR A 249 -21.43 7.92 5.14
C THR A 249 -21.66 8.53 6.52
N LYS A 250 -22.88 8.94 6.84
CA LYS A 250 -23.22 9.37 8.20
C LYS A 250 -22.98 8.27 9.22
N ASN A 251 -23.16 7.01 8.82
CA ASN A 251 -22.85 5.86 9.69
C ASN A 251 -21.35 5.75 9.94
N THR A 252 -20.48 6.02 8.93
CA THR A 252 -19.03 6.08 9.11
C THR A 252 -18.65 7.17 10.11
N GLY A 253 -19.23 8.36 9.98
CA GLY A 253 -19.05 9.44 10.93
C GLY A 253 -19.49 9.05 12.33
N ARG A 254 -20.60 8.34 12.45
CA ARG A 254 -21.13 7.84 13.73
C ARG A 254 -20.12 6.91 14.43
N ASN A 255 -19.60 5.91 13.72
CA ASN A 255 -18.67 4.94 14.29
C ASN A 255 -17.29 5.52 14.55
N LEU A 256 -16.89 6.53 13.78
CA LEU A 256 -15.62 7.20 13.93
C LEU A 256 -15.60 8.23 15.07
N TYR A 257 -16.76 8.80 15.43
CA TYR A 257 -16.77 10.04 16.19
C TYR A 257 -17.71 10.05 17.41
N CYS A 258 -18.62 9.11 17.49
CA CYS A 258 -19.51 8.97 18.63
C CYS A 258 -19.17 7.74 19.48
N GLY A 259 -18.04 7.74 20.14
CA GLY A 259 -17.70 6.71 21.13
C GLY A 259 -17.32 5.34 20.57
N GLY A 260 -17.29 5.16 19.26
CA GLY A 260 -16.72 3.96 18.64
C GLY A 260 -15.19 3.91 18.70
N TYR A 261 -14.55 5.00 19.12
CA TYR A 261 -13.13 5.08 19.39
C TYR A 261 -12.91 5.48 20.82
N TYR A 262 -12.71 4.51 21.55
CA TYR A 262 -12.52 4.48 22.97
C TYR A 262 -11.09 4.94 23.30
N ASP A 263 -10.94 6.05 23.99
CA ASP A 263 -9.91 6.15 25.00
C ASP A 263 -10.36 5.18 26.10
N PHE A 264 -9.83 3.97 26.11
CA PHE A 264 -10.04 3.04 27.20
C PHE A 264 -9.21 3.52 28.37
N ASP A 265 -9.85 3.98 29.40
CA ASP A 265 -9.24 4.01 30.72
C ASP A 265 -9.17 2.56 31.20
N LEU A 266 -7.96 2.06 31.37
CA LEU A 266 -7.71 0.80 32.03
C LEU A 266 -7.80 1.07 33.54
N ASN A 267 -8.55 0.25 34.25
CA ASN A 267 -8.53 0.26 35.71
C ASN A 267 -7.14 -0.16 36.23
N GLU A 268 -6.91 -0.03 37.52
CA GLU A 268 -5.62 -0.38 38.17
C GLU A 268 -5.20 -1.84 37.94
N ASN A 269 -6.11 -2.72 37.49
CA ASN A 269 -5.87 -4.12 37.17
C ASN A 269 -5.59 -4.37 35.68
N GLY A 270 -5.57 -3.30 34.83
CA GLY A 270 -5.40 -3.43 33.38
C GLY A 270 -6.64 -3.93 32.63
N GLU A 271 -7.82 -3.93 33.28
CA GLU A 271 -9.09 -4.26 32.67
C GLU A 271 -9.77 -2.98 32.15
N ILE A 272 -10.50 -3.13 31.04
CA ILE A 272 -11.25 -2.04 30.45
C ILE A 272 -12.35 -1.58 31.41
N GLU A 273 -12.21 -0.38 31.94
CA GLU A 273 -13.28 0.24 32.71
C GLU A 273 -14.42 0.59 31.77
N LYS A 274 -15.56 -0.08 31.93
CA LYS A 274 -16.81 0.28 31.24
C LYS A 274 -17.37 1.54 31.89
N ASN A 275 -16.81 2.68 31.55
CA ASN A 275 -17.41 3.95 31.91
C ASN A 275 -18.71 4.15 31.14
N GLU A 276 -19.73 4.76 31.75
CA GLU A 276 -21.01 5.07 31.08
C GLU A 276 -20.82 5.91 29.80
N GLU A 277 -19.69 6.61 29.66
CA GLU A 277 -19.28 7.34 28.47
C GLU A 277 -18.84 6.45 27.30
N ASN A 278 -18.54 5.16 27.54
CA ASN A 278 -18.17 4.17 26.53
C ASN A 278 -19.40 3.44 25.94
N VAL A 279 -20.59 3.80 26.36
CA VAL A 279 -21.83 3.29 25.76
C VAL A 279 -21.98 3.93 24.38
N LEU A 280 -22.22 3.09 23.36
CA LEU A 280 -22.68 3.53 22.04
C LEU A 280 -23.62 4.72 22.19
N CYS A 281 -23.25 5.86 21.64
CA CYS A 281 -24.03 7.07 21.76
C CYS A 281 -25.46 6.80 21.27
N THR A 282 -26.39 6.65 22.21
CA THR A 282 -27.80 6.36 21.91
C THR A 282 -28.44 7.47 21.08
N THR A 283 -27.96 8.69 21.22
CA THR A 283 -28.39 9.86 20.44
C THR A 283 -27.95 9.76 18.98
N CYS A 284 -26.74 9.26 18.72
CA CYS A 284 -26.23 9.02 17.36
C CYS A 284 -26.75 7.72 16.76
N GLY A 285 -27.21 6.78 17.60
CA GLY A 285 -27.70 5.45 17.23
C GLY A 285 -29.03 5.45 16.47
N SER A 286 -29.87 6.44 16.65
CA SER A 286 -31.27 6.38 16.27
C SER A 286 -31.64 7.08 14.95
N GLU A 287 -30.83 7.99 14.43
CA GLU A 287 -31.19 8.73 13.21
C GLU A 287 -30.46 8.21 11.98
N ARG A 288 -31.14 7.40 11.17
CA ARG A 288 -30.81 7.18 9.75
C ARG A 288 -31.13 8.49 8.97
N GLY A 289 -30.28 9.49 9.11
CA GLY A 289 -30.40 10.71 8.35
C GLY A 289 -30.11 10.47 6.86
N VAL A 290 -30.48 11.45 6.03
CA VAL A 290 -30.10 11.49 4.61
C VAL A 290 -28.58 11.39 4.50
N ASP A 291 -28.10 10.47 3.66
CA ASP A 291 -26.67 10.26 3.44
C ASP A 291 -26.00 11.52 2.85
N TYR A 292 -24.69 11.59 2.96
CA TYR A 292 -23.91 12.68 2.39
C TYR A 292 -24.07 12.75 0.86
N SER A 293 -24.06 13.95 0.34
CA SER A 293 -24.15 14.19 -1.10
C SER A 293 -22.88 13.69 -1.83
N PHE A 294 -22.99 13.52 -3.14
CA PHE A 294 -21.85 13.18 -3.99
C PHE A 294 -20.65 14.14 -3.79
N ALA A 295 -20.92 15.44 -3.70
CA ALA A 295 -19.88 16.44 -3.49
C ALA A 295 -19.17 16.28 -2.13
N GLN A 296 -19.91 15.93 -1.07
CA GLN A 296 -19.33 15.68 0.25
C GLN A 296 -18.48 14.41 0.31
N LYS A 297 -18.77 13.43 -0.54
CA LYS A 297 -17.99 12.19 -0.70
C LYS A 297 -16.81 12.34 -1.67
N THR A 298 -16.69 13.49 -2.33
CA THR A 298 -15.64 13.75 -3.33
C THR A 298 -14.54 14.62 -2.73
N ARG A 299 -13.30 14.33 -3.13
CA ARG A 299 -12.10 15.09 -2.76
C ARG A 299 -11.28 15.37 -4.01
N ALA A 300 -10.59 16.50 -4.04
CA ALA A 300 -9.71 16.84 -5.14
C ALA A 300 -8.37 17.38 -4.61
N GLY A 301 -7.28 17.02 -5.29
CA GLY A 301 -5.94 17.37 -4.89
C GLY A 301 -4.98 17.54 -6.05
N LEU A 302 -3.84 18.15 -5.72
CA LEU A 302 -2.66 18.25 -6.58
C LEU A 302 -1.64 17.22 -6.10
N ALA A 303 -1.06 16.46 -7.02
CA ALA A 303 -0.05 15.45 -6.71
C ALA A 303 1.28 15.73 -7.42
N LEU A 304 2.37 15.54 -6.70
CA LEU A 304 3.70 15.34 -7.26
C LEU A 304 3.82 13.87 -7.66
N ASN A 305 3.94 13.61 -8.96
CA ASN A 305 4.04 12.28 -9.51
C ASN A 305 5.50 11.85 -9.62
N ASN A 306 5.80 10.61 -9.24
CA ASN A 306 7.08 9.96 -9.46
C ASN A 306 6.86 8.58 -10.07
N GLU A 307 7.52 8.32 -11.18
CA GLU A 307 7.41 7.11 -11.96
C GLU A 307 8.77 6.46 -12.16
N PHE A 308 8.90 5.20 -11.72
CA PHE A 308 10.12 4.40 -11.87
C PHE A 308 9.86 3.24 -12.83
N LYS A 309 10.48 3.24 -14.00
CA LYS A 309 10.20 2.34 -15.12
C LYS A 309 11.09 1.11 -15.12
N PHE A 310 10.48 -0.05 -15.07
CA PHE A 310 11.11 -1.38 -15.13
C PHE A 310 10.61 -2.14 -16.38
N GLY A 311 10.92 -1.59 -17.55
CA GLY A 311 10.39 -2.08 -18.80
C GLY A 311 8.90 -1.74 -18.98
N ARG A 312 8.02 -2.75 -18.97
CA ARG A 312 6.57 -2.53 -19.06
C ARG A 312 5.91 -2.15 -17.76
N VAL A 313 6.54 -2.49 -16.64
CA VAL A 313 6.06 -2.16 -15.30
C VAL A 313 6.66 -0.83 -14.88
N THR A 314 5.84 0.04 -14.33
CA THR A 314 6.26 1.32 -13.75
C THR A 314 5.75 1.37 -12.31
N ALA A 315 6.65 1.52 -11.35
CA ALA A 315 6.26 1.81 -9.98
C ALA A 315 5.84 3.27 -9.87
N ILE A 316 4.80 3.53 -9.08
CA ILE A 316 4.21 4.85 -8.84
C ILE A 316 4.41 5.20 -7.37
N LEU A 317 4.92 6.39 -7.13
CA LEU A 317 5.02 7.00 -5.82
C LEU A 317 4.58 8.46 -5.94
N ASP A 318 3.31 8.72 -5.67
CA ASP A 318 2.77 10.06 -5.72
C ASP A 318 2.55 10.59 -4.31
N TRP A 319 2.80 11.88 -4.13
CA TRP A 319 2.46 12.64 -2.94
C TRP A 319 1.56 13.81 -3.32
N GLY A 320 0.39 13.89 -2.71
CA GLY A 320 -0.61 14.90 -3.03
C GLY A 320 -1.11 15.67 -1.84
N VAL A 321 -1.65 16.85 -2.12
CA VAL A 321 -2.27 17.76 -1.16
C VAL A 321 -3.68 18.08 -1.64
N TYR A 322 -4.66 17.97 -0.75
CA TYR A 322 -6.04 18.32 -1.08
C TYR A 322 -6.24 19.84 -1.08
N PHE A 323 -6.83 20.34 -2.16
CA PHE A 323 -7.40 21.69 -2.19
C PHE A 323 -8.92 21.68 -1.98
N TYR A 324 -9.55 20.51 -2.14
CA TYR A 324 -10.96 20.28 -1.84
C TYR A 324 -11.09 18.97 -1.05
N ASN A 325 -11.49 19.07 0.22
CA ASN A 325 -11.70 17.92 1.10
C ASN A 325 -12.82 18.21 2.10
N PRO A 326 -14.08 18.10 1.69
CA PRO A 326 -15.21 18.35 2.58
C PRO A 326 -15.29 17.34 3.72
N ALA A 327 -14.79 16.11 3.54
CA ALA A 327 -14.77 15.09 4.57
C ALA A 327 -14.07 15.56 5.85
N ARG A 328 -13.09 16.46 5.72
CA ARG A 328 -12.38 17.06 6.87
C ARG A 328 -13.30 17.79 7.83
N ASN A 329 -14.39 18.37 7.35
CA ASN A 329 -15.32 19.18 8.15
C ASN A 329 -16.55 18.39 8.60
N LEU A 330 -16.87 17.27 7.96
CA LEU A 330 -18.08 16.49 8.26
C LEU A 330 -18.15 16.06 9.73
N TYR A 331 -17.01 15.79 10.32
CA TYR A 331 -16.87 15.49 11.74
C TYR A 331 -17.33 16.63 12.67
N TYR A 332 -16.85 17.85 12.40
CA TYR A 332 -17.18 19.00 13.22
C TYR A 332 -18.66 19.34 13.15
N ASP A 333 -19.22 19.31 11.96
CA ASP A 333 -20.63 19.58 11.72
C ASP A 333 -21.50 18.55 12.45
N TYR A 334 -21.14 17.29 12.38
CA TYR A 334 -21.89 16.21 13.02
C TYR A 334 -21.87 16.34 14.55
N HIS A 335 -20.71 16.56 15.17
CA HIS A 335 -20.59 16.74 16.62
C HIS A 335 -21.29 17.98 17.13
N LYS A 336 -21.20 19.08 16.40
CA LYS A 336 -21.88 20.33 16.72
C LYS A 336 -23.40 20.13 16.73
N ASP A 337 -23.93 19.45 15.72
CA ASP A 337 -25.38 19.30 15.53
C ASP A 337 -26.00 18.28 16.49
N ASN A 338 -25.26 17.25 16.92
CA ASN A 338 -25.82 16.16 17.74
C ASN A 338 -25.42 16.20 19.22
N HIS A 339 -24.32 16.85 19.58
CA HIS A 339 -23.82 16.87 20.96
C HIS A 339 -23.67 18.25 21.58
N GLY A 340 -23.91 19.32 20.79
CA GLY A 340 -23.72 20.70 21.30
C GLY A 340 -22.28 21.05 21.73
N THR A 341 -21.36 20.12 21.61
CA THR A 341 -19.97 20.24 22.02
C THR A 341 -19.12 20.75 20.87
N VAL A 342 -18.51 21.90 21.03
CA VAL A 342 -17.51 22.40 20.08
C VAL A 342 -16.22 21.62 20.26
N VAL A 343 -15.99 20.63 19.41
CA VAL A 343 -14.68 19.98 19.34
C VAL A 343 -13.68 20.99 18.76
N PRO A 344 -12.60 21.33 19.45
CA PRO A 344 -11.64 22.30 18.96
C PRO A 344 -11.08 21.82 17.61
N LYS A 345 -10.99 22.73 16.61
CA LYS A 345 -10.28 22.45 15.36
C LYS A 345 -8.88 21.96 15.69
N ARG A 346 -8.60 20.71 15.39
CA ARG A 346 -7.25 20.17 15.57
C ARG A 346 -6.30 20.96 14.68
N PRO A 347 -5.15 21.41 15.20
CA PRO A 347 -4.11 21.97 14.35
C PRO A 347 -3.70 20.91 13.32
N LEU A 348 -3.06 21.35 12.23
CA LEU A 348 -2.55 20.52 11.13
C LEU A 348 -1.65 19.34 11.56
N ALA A 349 -1.21 19.32 12.82
CA ALA A 349 -0.47 18.23 13.43
C ALA A 349 -1.42 17.10 13.85
N TYR A 350 -1.39 16.14 13.14
CA TYR A 350 -1.86 14.83 12.99
C TYR A 350 -2.04 13.99 14.26
N LYS A 351 -3.27 13.73 14.64
CA LYS A 351 -3.69 12.50 15.31
C LYS A 351 -5.07 12.15 14.77
N THR A 352 -5.12 11.31 13.75
CA THR A 352 -6.39 10.69 13.38
C THR A 352 -6.77 9.70 14.47
N PRO A 353 -8.02 9.66 14.90
CA PRO A 353 -8.53 8.55 15.69
C PRO A 353 -8.25 7.24 14.94
N HIS A 354 -7.82 6.20 15.64
CA HIS A 354 -7.68 4.87 15.07
C HIS A 354 -8.98 4.47 14.37
N GLY A 355 -8.92 4.17 13.06
CA GLY A 355 -10.04 3.72 12.24
C GLY A 355 -10.68 4.74 11.31
N ALA A 356 -10.40 6.02 11.46
CA ALA A 356 -10.62 6.96 10.37
C ALA A 356 -9.62 6.63 9.28
N GLY A 357 -10.04 6.44 8.05
CA GLY A 357 -9.13 6.17 6.92
C GLY A 357 -8.24 7.34 6.55
N GLY A 358 -8.01 8.27 7.47
CA GLY A 358 -7.22 9.46 7.27
C GLY A 358 -7.92 10.53 6.42
N GLU A 359 -9.23 10.44 6.23
CA GLU A 359 -10.02 11.36 5.41
C GLU A 359 -9.83 12.84 5.79
N GLU A 360 -9.46 13.09 7.04
CA GLU A 360 -9.19 14.45 7.56
C GLU A 360 -7.80 14.98 7.18
N ALA A 361 -6.89 14.11 6.75
CA ALA A 361 -5.53 14.53 6.44
C ALA A 361 -5.49 15.53 5.29
N PRO A 362 -4.63 16.55 5.36
CA PRO A 362 -4.49 17.52 4.27
C PRO A 362 -3.74 16.96 3.06
N HIS A 363 -3.06 15.83 3.20
CA HIS A 363 -2.23 15.21 2.17
C HIS A 363 -2.51 13.71 2.06
N TYR A 364 -2.09 13.14 0.95
CA TYR A 364 -2.20 11.71 0.67
C TYR A 364 -0.97 11.21 -0.09
N PHE A 365 -0.77 9.91 -0.02
CA PHE A 365 0.16 9.19 -0.88
C PHE A 365 -0.63 8.21 -1.76
N ARG A 366 -0.15 8.00 -2.98
CA ARG A 366 -0.58 6.93 -3.85
C ARG A 366 0.64 6.09 -4.20
N LEU A 367 0.59 4.82 -3.81
CA LEU A 367 1.66 3.84 -4.00
C LEU A 367 1.12 2.71 -4.88
N GLY A 368 1.90 2.28 -5.86
CA GLY A 368 1.46 1.16 -6.68
C GLY A 368 2.29 0.94 -7.92
N ALA A 369 1.68 0.27 -8.89
CA ALA A 369 2.31 -0.02 -10.15
C ALA A 369 1.32 0.08 -11.30
N LYS A 370 1.81 0.52 -12.45
CA LYS A 370 1.13 0.41 -13.74
C LYS A 370 1.90 -0.52 -14.66
N CYS A 371 1.17 -1.32 -15.43
CA CYS A 371 1.73 -2.22 -16.42
C CYS A 371 1.22 -1.82 -17.81
N ARG A 372 2.13 -1.49 -18.70
CA ARG A 372 1.80 -1.19 -20.09
C ARG A 372 1.35 -2.47 -20.78
N VAL A 373 0.07 -2.55 -21.11
CA VAL A 373 -0.55 -3.72 -21.76
C VAL A 373 -0.58 -3.57 -23.28
N TRP A 374 -0.60 -2.34 -23.79
CA TRP A 374 -0.59 -2.05 -25.21
C TRP A 374 -0.01 -0.65 -25.43
N ASP A 375 0.79 -0.40 -26.43
CA ASP A 375 1.44 0.88 -26.74
C ASP A 375 1.41 1.90 -25.57
N ASN A 376 0.41 2.75 -25.55
CA ASN A 376 0.22 3.78 -24.53
C ASN A 376 -0.86 3.42 -23.48
N LEU A 377 -1.53 2.27 -23.65
CA LEU A 377 -2.54 1.78 -22.72
C LEU A 377 -1.88 1.01 -21.58
N TYR A 378 -2.30 1.27 -20.36
CA TYR A 378 -1.82 0.56 -19.18
C TYR A 378 -2.95 0.22 -18.21
N VAL A 379 -2.78 -0.87 -17.50
CA VAL A 379 -3.54 -1.20 -16.31
C VAL A 379 -2.73 -0.80 -15.09
N GLN A 380 -3.40 -0.43 -14.00
CA GLN A 380 -2.74 0.04 -12.80
C GLN A 380 -3.43 -0.55 -11.56
N THR A 381 -2.65 -0.78 -10.52
CA THR A 381 -3.15 -0.99 -9.17
C THR A 381 -2.44 -0.03 -8.24
N THR A 382 -3.21 0.68 -7.44
CA THR A 382 -2.68 1.67 -6.48
C THR A 382 -3.39 1.54 -5.15
N MET A 383 -2.64 1.79 -4.10
CA MET A 383 -3.13 2.00 -2.75
C MET A 383 -3.03 3.48 -2.43
N LYS A 384 -4.11 4.08 -2.02
CA LYS A 384 -4.14 5.43 -1.46
C LYS A 384 -4.01 5.34 0.05
N CYS A 385 -3.14 6.15 0.62
CA CYS A 385 -2.91 6.17 2.06
C CYS A 385 -2.62 7.57 2.58
N HIS A 386 -2.79 7.72 3.88
CA HIS A 386 -2.46 8.92 4.65
C HIS A 386 -1.38 8.53 5.65
N LEU A 387 -0.11 8.71 5.25
CA LEU A 387 1.07 8.18 5.94
C LEU A 387 0.97 6.64 6.10
N HIS A 388 0.76 6.17 7.32
CA HIS A 388 0.69 4.75 7.67
C HIS A 388 -0.72 4.13 7.59
N ILE A 389 -1.75 4.94 7.31
CA ILE A 389 -3.14 4.47 7.23
C ILE A 389 -3.54 4.32 5.77
N ALA A 390 -3.76 3.09 5.33
CA ALA A 390 -4.33 2.80 4.03
C ALA A 390 -5.81 3.21 4.02
N GLU A 391 -6.20 3.99 3.02
CA GLU A 391 -7.59 4.35 2.83
C GLU A 391 -8.31 3.34 1.94
N PHE A 392 -7.72 3.02 0.78
CA PHE A 392 -8.26 2.02 -0.13
C PHE A 392 -7.24 1.54 -1.16
N ILE A 393 -7.58 0.40 -1.80
CA ILE A 393 -6.90 -0.13 -2.97
C ILE A 393 -7.84 0.02 -4.17
N GLU A 394 -7.29 0.43 -5.30
CA GLU A 394 -8.01 0.64 -6.55
C GLU A 394 -7.31 -0.02 -7.74
N PHE A 395 -8.10 -0.41 -8.73
CA PHE A 395 -7.64 -0.94 -10.01
C PHE A 395 -8.08 0.00 -11.12
N GLY A 396 -7.17 0.34 -12.00
CA GLY A 396 -7.39 1.38 -13.01
C GLY A 396 -6.95 0.97 -14.41
N LEU A 397 -7.52 1.70 -15.34
CA LEU A 397 -7.12 1.71 -16.75
C LEU A 397 -6.70 3.14 -17.09
N GLY A 398 -5.54 3.27 -17.75
CA GLY A 398 -5.04 4.58 -18.11
C GLY A 398 -4.38 4.59 -19.48
N TYR A 399 -4.24 5.80 -19.98
CA TYR A 399 -3.64 6.06 -21.28
C TYR A 399 -2.56 7.15 -21.16
N GLN A 400 -1.39 6.92 -21.75
CA GLN A 400 -0.29 7.89 -21.81
C GLN A 400 -0.25 8.56 -23.18
N ILE A 401 -0.26 9.88 -23.20
CA ILE A 401 -0.16 10.71 -24.41
C ILE A 401 1.25 11.32 -24.46
N PRO A 402 2.21 10.78 -25.24
CA PRO A 402 3.55 11.32 -25.35
C PRO A 402 3.60 12.53 -26.27
N PHE A 403 4.37 13.54 -25.89
CA PHE A 403 4.66 14.71 -26.73
C PHE A 403 6.02 14.50 -27.40
N TYR A 404 5.99 14.01 -28.64
CA TYR A 404 7.19 13.69 -29.40
C TYR A 404 8.02 14.92 -29.75
N LYS A 405 9.34 14.78 -29.64
CA LYS A 405 10.30 15.77 -30.16
C LYS A 405 10.15 15.89 -31.68
N LYS A 406 10.49 17.07 -32.23
CA LYS A 406 10.38 17.31 -33.66
C LYS A 406 11.22 16.28 -34.47
N GLY A 407 10.59 15.64 -35.42
CA GLY A 407 11.23 14.60 -36.24
C GLY A 407 11.31 13.20 -35.62
N CYS A 408 10.96 13.05 -34.36
CA CYS A 408 11.04 11.76 -33.64
C CYS A 408 9.69 11.01 -33.59
N ARG A 409 8.67 11.53 -34.23
CA ARG A 409 7.35 10.90 -34.24
C ARG A 409 7.36 9.71 -35.20
N PRO A 410 6.92 8.53 -34.78
CA PRO A 410 6.79 7.36 -35.65
C PRO A 410 5.85 7.64 -36.83
N GLU A 411 6.27 7.28 -38.06
CA GLU A 411 5.47 7.46 -39.25
C GLU A 411 4.16 6.66 -39.22
N GLY A 412 3.10 7.21 -39.85
CA GLY A 412 1.82 6.53 -40.02
C GLY A 412 0.94 6.47 -38.77
N LYS A 413 1.27 7.14 -37.67
CA LYS A 413 0.54 7.05 -36.43
C LYS A 413 -0.23 8.32 -36.06
N SER A 414 -1.49 8.16 -35.59
CA SER A 414 -2.33 9.27 -35.15
C SER A 414 -1.73 9.99 -33.94
N LYS A 415 -2.14 11.25 -33.67
CA LYS A 415 -1.63 12.01 -32.52
C LYS A 415 -1.97 11.40 -31.17
N ILE A 416 -3.00 10.57 -31.09
CA ILE A 416 -3.58 10.09 -29.84
C ILE A 416 -3.50 8.57 -29.74
N PHE A 417 -3.75 7.83 -30.84
CA PHE A 417 -3.75 6.37 -30.81
C PHE A 417 -2.55 5.81 -31.58
N HIS A 418 -1.79 4.99 -30.89
CA HIS A 418 -0.57 4.36 -31.40
C HIS A 418 -0.74 2.85 -31.35
N TYR A 419 -0.67 2.21 -32.51
CA TYR A 419 -0.63 0.76 -32.66
C TYR A 419 0.70 0.35 -33.30
N SER A 420 1.53 -0.41 -32.58
CA SER A 420 2.68 -1.13 -33.12
C SER A 420 2.33 -2.61 -33.21
N LYS A 421 2.49 -3.22 -34.37
CA LYS A 421 2.30 -4.68 -34.51
C LYS A 421 3.30 -5.50 -33.70
N GLU A 422 4.34 -4.87 -33.18
CA GLU A 422 5.45 -5.50 -32.47
C GLU A 422 5.60 -5.02 -31.02
N TRP A 423 4.53 -4.45 -30.45
CA TRP A 423 4.53 -3.90 -29.08
C TRP A 423 5.00 -4.90 -28.00
N TRP A 424 4.93 -6.20 -28.26
CA TRP A 424 5.41 -7.24 -27.33
C TRP A 424 6.92 -7.45 -27.37
N LYS A 425 7.64 -6.89 -28.36
CA LYS A 425 9.10 -6.99 -28.48
C LYS A 425 9.84 -5.90 -27.69
N GLU A 426 9.16 -4.85 -27.29
CA GLU A 426 9.68 -3.76 -26.47
C GLU A 426 9.49 -4.08 -24.97
#